data_9947b6af6d5168a9f306182e5d52619a
#
_entry.id   9947b6af6d5168a9f306182e5d52619a
#
_cell.length_a   1.000
_cell.length_b   1.000
_cell.length_c   1.000
_cell.angle_alpha   90.00
_cell.angle_beta   90.00
_cell.angle_gamma   90.00
#
_symmetry.space_group_name_H-M   'P 1'
#
loop_
_entity.id
_entity.type
_entity.pdbx_description
1 polymer ?
#
loop_
_entity_poly.entity_id
_entity_poly.type
_entity_poly.pdbx_seq_one_letter_code
_entity_poly.pdbx_strand_id
1 'polypeptide(L)'
;MQQISKTTFIDTYAGGNTQENMHAYLEAHFSLAQLKKEISNPESFFYFARHKTQVVGYLKVNMGQAQSETQKAALEIERIYVLKNFQGQHIGKTLFQKALAIAQKKQLQFVWLGVWENNPKAIAFYTALGFIPYDKHLFKLGDDLQTDIMMRLEL
;
A
#
# COMPACT_ATOMS: atom_id res chain seq x y z
N MET A 1 8.50 6.70 -10.32
CA MET A 1 7.75 6.43 -9.08
C MET A 1 6.67 7.46 -8.82
N GLN A 2 6.94 8.73 -8.63
CA GLN A 2 5.94 9.76 -8.31
C GLN A 2 4.70 9.71 -9.19
N GLN A 3 4.86 9.62 -10.51
CA GLN A 3 3.74 9.59 -11.44
C GLN A 3 2.79 8.42 -11.19
N ILE A 4 3.30 7.19 -11.09
CA ILE A 4 2.44 6.02 -10.84
C ILE A 4 1.78 6.08 -9.46
N SER A 5 2.49 6.58 -8.43
CA SER A 5 1.93 6.72 -7.09
C SER A 5 0.77 7.72 -7.07
N LYS A 6 0.93 8.90 -7.67
CA LYS A 6 -0.14 9.89 -7.78
C LYS A 6 -1.33 9.35 -8.60
N THR A 7 -1.07 8.75 -9.76
CA THR A 7 -2.13 8.20 -10.63
C THR A 7 -2.97 7.14 -9.91
N THR A 8 -2.32 6.15 -9.32
CA THR A 8 -3.03 5.04 -8.68
C THR A 8 -3.75 5.46 -7.39
N PHE A 9 -3.22 6.43 -6.66
CA PHE A 9 -3.90 7.00 -5.51
C PHE A 9 -5.16 7.76 -5.91
N ILE A 10 -5.08 8.61 -6.95
CA ILE A 10 -6.24 9.33 -7.50
C ILE A 10 -7.30 8.33 -7.96
N ASP A 11 -6.92 7.29 -8.72
CA ASP A 11 -7.85 6.26 -9.20
C ASP A 11 -8.59 5.54 -8.06
N THR A 12 -7.96 5.45 -6.89
CA THR A 12 -8.54 4.75 -5.73
C THR A 12 -9.44 5.64 -4.88
N TYR A 13 -9.04 6.89 -4.63
CA TYR A 13 -9.64 7.73 -3.60
C TYR A 13 -10.45 8.92 -4.13
N ALA A 14 -10.29 9.31 -5.41
CA ALA A 14 -10.97 10.53 -5.93
C ALA A 14 -12.49 10.45 -5.89
N GLY A 15 -13.08 9.26 -6.02
CA GLY A 15 -14.53 9.08 -6.01
C GLY A 15 -15.22 9.37 -4.68
N GLY A 16 -14.47 9.43 -3.57
CA GLY A 16 -14.98 9.68 -2.23
C GLY A 16 -14.40 10.91 -1.53
N ASN A 17 -13.60 11.73 -2.24
CA ASN A 17 -12.86 12.84 -1.65
C ASN A 17 -12.93 14.11 -2.49
N THR A 18 -12.82 15.28 -1.83
CA THR A 18 -12.75 16.57 -2.52
C THR A 18 -11.42 16.73 -3.26
N GLN A 19 -11.39 17.56 -4.30
CA GLN A 19 -10.16 17.87 -5.03
C GLN A 19 -9.10 18.53 -4.13
N GLU A 20 -9.52 19.39 -3.20
CA GLU A 20 -8.66 20.08 -2.26
C GLU A 20 -7.96 19.09 -1.32
N ASN A 21 -8.72 18.17 -0.71
CA ASN A 21 -8.20 17.13 0.16
C ASN A 21 -7.26 16.19 -0.59
N MET A 22 -7.61 15.80 -1.82
CA MET A 22 -6.76 15.00 -2.68
C MET A 22 -5.44 15.70 -3.00
N HIS A 23 -5.49 16.99 -3.37
CA HIS A 23 -4.28 17.76 -3.66
C HIS A 23 -3.37 17.88 -2.45
N ALA A 24 -3.92 18.26 -1.29
CA ALA A 24 -3.17 18.38 -0.05
C ALA A 24 -2.47 17.06 0.32
N TYR A 25 -3.18 15.94 0.23
CA TYR A 25 -2.61 14.62 0.50
C TYR A 25 -1.50 14.24 -0.48
N LEU A 26 -1.71 14.46 -1.79
CA LEU A 26 -0.71 14.16 -2.82
C LEU A 26 0.58 14.96 -2.63
N GLU A 27 0.49 16.22 -2.26
CA GLU A 27 1.68 17.04 -1.99
C GLU A 27 2.40 16.63 -0.69
N ALA A 28 1.66 16.28 0.34
CA ALA A 28 2.26 15.81 1.60
C ALA A 28 2.96 14.45 1.45
N HIS A 29 2.33 13.48 0.77
CA HIS A 29 2.77 12.09 0.79
C HIS A 29 3.47 11.62 -0.51
N PHE A 30 3.29 12.33 -1.63
CA PHE A 30 3.87 11.96 -2.93
C PHE A 30 4.72 13.07 -3.57
N SER A 31 5.15 14.07 -2.79
CA SER A 31 6.17 15.03 -3.24
C SER A 31 7.50 14.31 -3.48
N LEU A 32 8.34 14.87 -4.35
CA LEU A 32 9.68 14.30 -4.61
C LEU A 32 10.54 14.24 -3.34
N ALA A 33 10.41 15.25 -2.47
CA ALA A 33 11.14 15.29 -1.20
C ALA A 33 10.71 14.15 -0.27
N GLN A 34 9.40 13.93 -0.12
CA GLN A 34 8.86 12.85 0.71
C GLN A 34 9.25 11.47 0.14
N LEU A 35 9.11 11.26 -1.17
CA LEU A 35 9.49 9.99 -1.79
C LEU A 35 10.99 9.70 -1.69
N LYS A 36 11.86 10.72 -1.80
CA LYS A 36 13.30 10.57 -1.56
C LYS A 36 13.58 10.15 -0.13
N LYS A 37 12.92 10.77 0.85
CA LYS A 37 13.04 10.42 2.27
C LYS A 37 12.64 8.95 2.51
N GLU A 38 11.51 8.52 1.94
CA GLU A 38 11.02 7.15 2.07
C GLU A 38 11.99 6.12 1.43
N ILE A 39 12.50 6.41 0.23
CA ILE A 39 13.45 5.53 -0.49
C ILE A 39 14.79 5.42 0.26
N SER A 40 15.20 6.47 0.97
CA SER A 40 16.44 6.48 1.75
C SER A 40 16.30 5.77 3.11
N ASN A 41 15.10 5.40 3.51
CA ASN A 41 14.88 4.66 4.76
C ASN A 41 15.30 3.18 4.58
N PRO A 42 16.27 2.67 5.35
CA PRO A 42 16.76 1.29 5.21
C PRO A 42 15.73 0.22 5.59
N GLU A 43 14.62 0.59 6.24
CA GLU A 43 13.53 -0.31 6.63
C GLU A 43 12.33 -0.22 5.67
N SER A 44 12.41 0.61 4.61
CA SER A 44 11.39 0.73 3.56
C SER A 44 11.91 0.22 2.22
N PHE A 45 11.13 -0.63 1.55
CA PHE A 45 11.54 -1.23 0.29
C PHE A 45 10.47 -1.03 -0.78
N PHE A 46 10.93 -0.68 -1.99
CA PHE A 46 10.08 -0.43 -3.14
C PHE A 46 10.37 -1.41 -4.26
N TYR A 47 9.30 -1.94 -4.86
CA TYR A 47 9.37 -2.86 -6.01
C TYR A 47 8.40 -2.42 -7.09
N PHE A 48 8.80 -2.58 -8.36
CA PHE A 48 7.98 -2.21 -9.50
C PHE A 48 7.61 -3.43 -10.31
N ALA A 49 6.33 -3.53 -10.68
CA ALA A 49 5.87 -4.41 -11.75
C ALA A 49 6.00 -3.67 -13.08
N ARG A 50 6.63 -4.31 -14.06
CA ARG A 50 6.82 -3.77 -15.41
C ARG A 50 6.14 -4.66 -16.43
N HIS A 51 5.46 -4.03 -17.38
CA HIS A 51 4.99 -4.66 -18.60
C HIS A 51 5.74 -4.02 -19.76
N LYS A 52 6.61 -4.77 -20.44
CA LYS A 52 7.55 -4.24 -21.43
C LYS A 52 8.42 -3.11 -20.81
N THR A 53 8.34 -1.91 -21.32
CA THR A 53 9.08 -0.72 -20.85
C THR A 53 8.32 0.09 -19.81
N GLN A 54 7.02 -0.15 -19.63
CA GLN A 54 6.15 0.62 -18.75
C GLN A 54 6.12 0.05 -17.33
N VAL A 55 6.19 0.92 -16.32
CA VAL A 55 5.85 0.57 -14.93
C VAL A 55 4.33 0.56 -14.81
N VAL A 56 3.75 -0.58 -14.44
CA VAL A 56 2.30 -0.81 -14.40
C VAL A 56 1.76 -1.06 -13.00
N GLY A 57 2.64 -1.24 -12.03
CA GLY A 57 2.28 -1.39 -10.62
C GLY A 57 3.50 -1.20 -9.73
N TYR A 58 3.27 -1.03 -8.43
CA TYR A 58 4.33 -0.96 -7.45
C TYR A 58 3.89 -1.47 -6.08
N LEU A 59 4.89 -1.84 -5.29
CA LEU A 59 4.76 -2.29 -3.92
C LEU A 59 5.71 -1.46 -3.05
N LYS A 60 5.22 -0.97 -1.92
CA LYS A 60 6.02 -0.47 -0.80
C LYS A 60 5.77 -1.35 0.41
N VAL A 61 6.85 -1.86 0.99
CA VAL A 61 6.80 -2.60 2.26
C VAL A 61 7.71 -1.96 3.28
N ASN A 62 7.31 -2.00 4.52
CA ASN A 62 8.05 -1.46 5.66
C ASN A 62 8.27 -2.54 6.71
N MET A 63 9.35 -2.40 7.46
CA MET A 63 9.67 -3.19 8.65
C MET A 63 10.09 -2.26 9.79
N GLY A 64 10.21 -2.80 10.98
CA GLY A 64 10.74 -2.07 12.14
C GLY A 64 10.01 -0.75 12.40
N GLN A 65 10.75 0.33 12.53
CA GLN A 65 10.24 1.67 12.82
C GLN A 65 9.70 2.41 11.58
N ALA A 66 9.90 1.85 10.37
CA ALA A 66 9.33 2.43 9.15
C ALA A 66 7.85 2.11 8.96
N GLN A 67 7.29 1.16 9.71
CA GLN A 67 5.88 0.82 9.66
C GLN A 67 5.02 2.00 10.12
N SER A 68 3.83 2.16 9.53
CA SER A 68 2.87 3.20 9.92
C SER A 68 2.39 3.01 11.36
N GLU A 69 2.24 1.75 11.78
CA GLU A 69 2.08 1.32 13.17
C GLU A 69 3.10 0.23 13.47
N THR A 70 3.97 0.46 14.46
CA THR A 70 5.06 -0.47 14.76
C THR A 70 4.54 -1.80 15.27
N GLN A 71 4.69 -2.86 14.47
CA GLN A 71 4.39 -4.24 14.80
C GLN A 71 5.70 -5.03 14.91
N LYS A 72 5.82 -5.85 15.98
CA LYS A 72 7.02 -6.69 16.15
C LYS A 72 6.96 -7.90 15.23
N ALA A 73 8.11 -8.26 14.64
CA ALA A 73 8.27 -9.41 13.76
C ALA A 73 7.26 -9.43 12.58
N ALA A 74 6.94 -8.27 12.03
CA ALA A 74 5.95 -8.09 10.99
C ALA A 74 6.48 -7.33 9.78
N LEU A 75 5.85 -7.55 8.62
CA LEU A 75 6.02 -6.76 7.41
C LEU A 75 4.71 -6.01 7.13
N GLU A 76 4.78 -4.71 7.00
CA GLU A 76 3.68 -3.90 6.49
C GLU A 76 3.71 -3.85 4.96
N ILE A 77 2.56 -4.10 4.32
CA ILE A 77 2.32 -3.67 2.94
C ILE A 77 1.66 -2.29 3.02
N GLU A 78 2.46 -1.22 2.98
CA GLU A 78 1.92 0.14 3.03
C GLU A 78 1.25 0.54 1.72
N ARG A 79 1.82 0.12 0.58
CA ARG A 79 1.25 0.42 -0.75
C ARG A 79 1.41 -0.78 -1.68
N ILE A 80 0.31 -1.18 -2.29
CA ILE A 80 0.28 -2.15 -3.38
C ILE A 80 -0.74 -1.68 -4.41
N TYR A 81 -0.25 -1.16 -5.52
CA TYR A 81 -1.10 -0.55 -6.54
C TYR A 81 -0.76 -1.05 -7.93
N VAL A 82 -1.80 -1.16 -8.76
CA VAL A 82 -1.71 -1.51 -10.18
C VAL A 82 -2.56 -0.52 -10.97
N LEU A 83 -1.99 0.01 -12.06
CA LEU A 83 -2.73 0.89 -12.98
C LEU A 83 -4.04 0.23 -13.41
N LYS A 84 -5.11 1.02 -13.48
CA LYS A 84 -6.48 0.55 -13.73
C LYS A 84 -6.57 -0.37 -14.95
N ASN A 85 -5.93 -0.01 -16.05
CA ASN A 85 -5.94 -0.80 -17.29
C ASN A 85 -5.15 -2.12 -17.22
N PHE A 86 -4.39 -2.35 -16.16
CA PHE A 86 -3.61 -3.56 -15.92
C PHE A 86 -4.14 -4.40 -14.76
N GLN A 87 -5.25 -3.98 -14.13
CA GLN A 87 -5.92 -4.76 -13.10
C GLN A 87 -6.58 -6.01 -13.72
N GLY A 88 -6.81 -7.04 -12.90
CA GLY A 88 -7.35 -8.32 -13.39
C GLY A 88 -6.34 -9.24 -14.09
N GLN A 89 -5.08 -8.81 -14.25
CA GLN A 89 -4.00 -9.55 -14.92
C GLN A 89 -3.01 -10.18 -13.92
N HIS A 90 -3.43 -10.47 -12.71
CA HIS A 90 -2.64 -11.08 -11.62
C HIS A 90 -1.41 -10.27 -11.14
N ILE A 91 -1.20 -9.04 -11.62
CA ILE A 91 -0.05 -8.20 -11.23
C ILE A 91 -0.06 -7.91 -9.73
N GLY A 92 -1.22 -7.58 -9.15
CA GLY A 92 -1.36 -7.40 -7.71
C GLY A 92 -0.97 -8.64 -6.92
N LYS A 93 -1.36 -9.83 -7.38
CA LYS A 93 -0.95 -11.10 -6.78
C LYS A 93 0.56 -11.32 -6.86
N THR A 94 1.19 -10.99 -7.97
CA THR A 94 2.66 -11.07 -8.13
C THR A 94 3.39 -10.13 -7.18
N LEU A 95 2.91 -8.90 -7.02
CA LEU A 95 3.47 -7.94 -6.05
C LEU A 95 3.30 -8.43 -4.61
N PHE A 96 2.13 -8.99 -4.27
CA PHE A 96 1.90 -9.61 -2.97
C PHE A 96 2.84 -10.80 -2.72
N GLN A 97 3.04 -11.69 -3.69
CA GLN A 97 3.99 -12.81 -3.59
C GLN A 97 5.42 -12.32 -3.31
N LYS A 98 5.79 -11.15 -3.85
CA LYS A 98 7.08 -10.53 -3.52
C LYS A 98 7.14 -10.10 -2.06
N ALA A 99 6.10 -9.49 -1.51
CA ALA A 99 6.03 -9.14 -0.08
C ALA A 99 6.12 -10.39 0.80
N LEU A 100 5.37 -11.44 0.46
CA LEU A 100 5.38 -12.71 1.17
C LEU A 100 6.77 -13.36 1.19
N ALA A 101 7.45 -13.40 0.06
CA ALA A 101 8.81 -13.93 -0.04
C ALA A 101 9.83 -13.15 0.82
N ILE A 102 9.65 -11.82 0.94
CA ILE A 102 10.49 -10.99 1.81
C ILE A 102 10.24 -11.34 3.27
N ALA A 103 8.97 -11.42 3.68
CA ALA A 103 8.58 -11.73 5.04
C ALA A 103 9.10 -13.12 5.47
N GLN A 104 8.94 -14.13 4.63
CA GLN A 104 9.46 -15.49 4.86
C GLN A 104 10.99 -15.51 4.96
N LYS A 105 11.69 -14.84 4.03
CA LYS A 105 13.16 -14.75 4.07
C LYS A 105 13.69 -14.07 5.34
N LYS A 106 12.93 -13.13 5.87
CA LYS A 106 13.24 -12.40 7.13
C LYS A 106 12.73 -13.12 8.38
N GLN A 107 12.07 -14.28 8.23
CA GLN A 107 11.50 -15.07 9.32
C GLN A 107 10.53 -14.26 10.19
N LEU A 108 9.72 -13.41 9.55
CA LEU A 108 8.69 -12.62 10.21
C LEU A 108 7.47 -13.51 10.53
N GLN A 109 6.67 -13.10 11.49
CA GLN A 109 5.53 -13.89 11.96
C GLN A 109 4.28 -13.66 11.12
N PHE A 110 4.08 -12.43 10.63
CA PHE A 110 2.93 -12.08 9.82
C PHE A 110 3.20 -10.91 8.87
N VAL A 111 2.35 -10.80 7.87
CA VAL A 111 2.24 -9.63 6.99
C VAL A 111 0.95 -8.91 7.33
N TRP A 112 0.97 -7.58 7.39
CA TRP A 112 -0.21 -6.78 7.67
C TRP A 112 -0.35 -5.58 6.72
N LEU A 113 -1.55 -5.00 6.68
CA LEU A 113 -1.87 -3.82 5.89
C LEU A 113 -3.08 -3.08 6.48
N GLY A 114 -3.20 -1.81 6.15
CA GLY A 114 -4.43 -1.04 6.26
C GLY A 114 -5.14 -0.99 4.90
N VAL A 115 -6.44 -1.18 4.88
CA VAL A 115 -7.27 -1.02 3.68
C VAL A 115 -8.47 -0.15 3.99
N TRP A 116 -8.68 0.88 3.15
CA TRP A 116 -9.83 1.77 3.30
C TRP A 116 -11.15 1.01 3.32
N GLU A 117 -11.98 1.25 4.35
CA GLU A 117 -13.24 0.52 4.55
C GLU A 117 -14.21 0.65 3.36
N ASN A 118 -14.13 1.76 2.60
CA ASN A 118 -14.92 1.99 1.40
C ASN A 118 -14.28 1.45 0.10
N ASN A 119 -13.27 0.56 0.22
CA ASN A 119 -12.67 -0.14 -0.92
C ASN A 119 -12.98 -1.64 -0.90
N PRO A 120 -14.24 -2.06 -1.17
CA PRO A 120 -14.66 -3.46 -1.10
C PRO A 120 -13.88 -4.36 -2.06
N LYS A 121 -13.39 -3.82 -3.19
CA LYS A 121 -12.58 -4.57 -4.14
C LYS A 121 -11.23 -4.98 -3.56
N ALA A 122 -10.56 -4.06 -2.87
CA ALA A 122 -9.29 -4.36 -2.20
C ALA A 122 -9.50 -5.30 -1.01
N ILE A 123 -10.54 -5.08 -0.20
CA ILE A 123 -10.89 -5.96 0.92
C ILE A 123 -11.11 -7.39 0.41
N ALA A 124 -11.90 -7.58 -0.65
CA ALA A 124 -12.13 -8.89 -1.25
C ALA A 124 -10.83 -9.53 -1.78
N PHE A 125 -9.95 -8.74 -2.39
CA PHE A 125 -8.65 -9.20 -2.87
C PHE A 125 -7.78 -9.73 -1.72
N TYR A 126 -7.66 -9.00 -0.61
CA TYR A 126 -6.85 -9.44 0.53
C TYR A 126 -7.49 -10.63 1.25
N THR A 127 -8.80 -10.65 1.41
CA THR A 127 -9.52 -11.79 1.99
C THR A 127 -9.27 -13.07 1.17
N ALA A 128 -9.30 -12.98 -0.17
CA ALA A 128 -8.99 -14.10 -1.06
C ALA A 128 -7.53 -14.57 -0.96
N LEU A 129 -6.61 -13.72 -0.50
CA LEU A 129 -5.22 -14.07 -0.21
C LEU A 129 -5.01 -14.64 1.21
N GLY A 130 -6.06 -14.73 2.02
CA GLY A 130 -6.03 -15.28 3.37
C GLY A 130 -5.83 -14.26 4.49
N PHE A 131 -5.86 -12.96 4.20
CA PHE A 131 -5.84 -11.94 5.25
C PHE A 131 -7.14 -11.94 6.03
N ILE A 132 -7.03 -11.75 7.33
CA ILE A 132 -8.16 -11.58 8.26
C ILE A 132 -8.13 -10.19 8.89
N PRO A 133 -9.29 -9.52 9.05
CA PRO A 133 -9.37 -8.27 9.80
C PRO A 133 -9.05 -8.53 11.29
N TYR A 134 -8.30 -7.61 11.92
CA TYR A 134 -7.98 -7.73 13.35
C TYR A 134 -8.12 -6.43 14.12
N ASP A 135 -8.09 -5.28 13.45
CA ASP A 135 -8.21 -3.96 14.07
C ASP A 135 -8.69 -2.91 13.08
N LYS A 136 -8.84 -1.68 13.52
CA LYS A 136 -9.12 -0.51 12.69
C LYS A 136 -8.25 0.64 13.13
N HIS A 137 -7.83 1.47 12.17
CA HIS A 137 -7.20 2.72 12.50
C HIS A 137 -7.78 3.89 11.70
N LEU A 138 -7.69 5.09 12.27
CA LEU A 138 -8.12 6.31 11.62
C LEU A 138 -6.96 6.92 10.85
N PHE A 139 -7.19 7.30 9.61
CA PHE A 139 -6.25 8.11 8.85
C PHE A 139 -6.91 9.39 8.35
N LYS A 140 -6.11 10.45 8.23
CA LYS A 140 -6.60 11.76 7.81
C LYS A 140 -6.25 11.99 6.34
N LEU A 141 -7.27 12.26 5.52
CA LEU A 141 -7.11 12.67 4.14
C LEU A 141 -7.62 14.11 3.98
N GLY A 142 -6.70 15.07 4.03
CA GLY A 142 -7.06 16.48 4.17
C GLY A 142 -7.76 16.75 5.51
N ASP A 143 -8.98 17.27 5.46
CA ASP A 143 -9.82 17.49 6.66
C ASP A 143 -10.76 16.33 6.97
N ASP A 144 -10.80 15.31 6.12
CA ASP A 144 -11.67 14.15 6.29
C ASP A 144 -10.95 13.05 7.08
N LEU A 145 -11.65 12.52 8.10
CA LEU A 145 -11.18 11.42 8.93
C LEU A 145 -11.80 10.12 8.39
N GLN A 146 -10.97 9.25 7.89
CA GLN A 146 -11.37 7.99 7.27
C GLN A 146 -10.88 6.80 8.10
N THR A 147 -11.48 5.64 7.89
CA THR A 147 -11.16 4.42 8.60
C THR A 147 -10.51 3.41 7.67
N ASP A 148 -9.37 2.89 8.08
CA ASP A 148 -8.76 1.70 7.50
C ASP A 148 -9.09 0.47 8.35
N ILE A 149 -9.45 -0.61 7.68
CA ILE A 149 -9.51 -1.94 8.29
C ILE A 149 -8.09 -2.50 8.28
N MET A 150 -7.56 -2.81 9.45
CA MET A 150 -6.27 -3.47 9.57
C MET A 150 -6.46 -4.98 9.35
N MET A 151 -5.75 -5.52 8.38
CA MET A 151 -5.81 -6.94 8.03
C MET A 151 -4.43 -7.58 8.15
N ARG A 152 -4.36 -8.84 8.58
CA ARG A 152 -3.11 -9.59 8.70
C ARG A 152 -3.20 -11.00 8.13
N LEU A 153 -2.06 -11.50 7.71
CA LEU A 153 -1.83 -12.88 7.26
C LEU A 153 -0.69 -13.48 8.09
N GLU A 154 -0.99 -14.52 8.85
CA GLU A 154 0.04 -15.29 9.58
C GLU A 154 0.90 -16.11 8.60
N LEU A 155 2.19 -16.31 8.91
CA LEU A 155 3.18 -16.98 8.04
C LEU A 155 3.53 -18.38 8.53
#